data_5fa48a8072866cb0c9a5f6537d624162
#
_entry.id   5fa48a8072866cb0c9a5f6537d624162
#
_cell.length_a   1.000
_cell.length_b   1.000
_cell.length_c   1.000
_cell.angle_alpha   90.00
_cell.angle_beta   90.00
_cell.angle_gamma   90.00
#
_symmetry.space_group_name_H-M   'P 1'
#
loop_
_entity.id
_entity.type
_entity.pdbx_description
1 polymer ?
#
loop_
_entity_poly.entity_id
_entity_poly.type
_entity_poly.pdbx_seq_one_letter_code
_entity_poly.pdbx_strand_id
1 'polypeptide(L)'
;MSALPAVVDDLSAFVISGRVKSRLPAEPGFETSVRTPAQGVQDGVDAELLGFRRVFLAERPELKEPGVILGGIAARTSRLGVATGIVAAGSRHPMLLASLGATIHAAYGPRFTLGVGRGAPAYGHGGHQSYEALADTCTIVKRIWSGEQFEYDGPAGNLGRLGLKDIYEGDPPEIVIGCFGLPRSARTIAETPAIDGILLPAMLTPLGVSRAVAHIRQACDRAGRDPGSVRILVEVPTAPELSEEETRQIVHARAVTYLQPAVWGRSYEVLNDWDPAVLQRLREHPQFTGIDGVLADLNFHRVQLVGPSRLLPDQWMADAAAMGSVQDCVRKLQEFRDAGADEICTYGSTPGQNAKLIAAWRERAEASAAVAVG
;
A
#
# COMPACT_ATOMS: atom_id res chain seq x y z
N MET A 1 5.16 31.84 9.57
CA MET A 1 4.85 30.49 9.03
C MET A 1 3.42 30.15 9.44
N SER A 2 2.54 29.86 8.49
CA SER A 2 1.18 29.38 8.82
C SER A 2 1.29 28.06 9.59
N ALA A 3 0.44 27.86 10.60
CA ALA A 3 0.39 26.61 11.33
C ALA A 3 0.01 25.46 10.37
N LEU A 4 0.62 24.30 10.55
CA LEU A 4 0.25 23.10 9.78
C LEU A 4 -1.21 22.71 10.11
N PRO A 5 -1.99 22.25 9.13
CA PRO A 5 -3.36 21.78 9.37
C PRO A 5 -3.39 20.58 10.32
N ALA A 6 -4.52 20.32 10.95
CA ALA A 6 -4.69 19.09 11.74
C ALA A 6 -4.45 17.84 10.88
N VAL A 7 -3.85 16.82 11.49
CA VAL A 7 -3.66 15.54 10.82
C VAL A 7 -5.00 14.82 10.70
N VAL A 8 -5.25 14.24 9.56
CA VAL A 8 -6.41 13.38 9.29
C VAL A 8 -6.00 11.92 9.55
N ASP A 9 -6.39 11.38 10.70
CA ASP A 9 -5.85 10.12 11.22
C ASP A 9 -6.25 8.85 10.43
N ASP A 10 -7.26 8.95 9.59
CA ASP A 10 -7.77 7.85 8.79
C ASP A 10 -7.52 8.00 7.28
N LEU A 11 -6.71 9.01 6.88
CA LEU A 11 -6.37 9.24 5.48
C LEU A 11 -4.86 9.39 5.29
N SER A 12 -4.30 8.51 4.51
CA SER A 12 -2.89 8.48 4.10
C SER A 12 -2.74 8.62 2.59
N ALA A 13 -1.54 8.88 2.12
CA ALA A 13 -1.26 8.98 0.69
C ALA A 13 -0.21 7.96 0.24
N PHE A 14 -0.24 7.61 -1.03
CA PHE A 14 0.81 6.82 -1.66
C PHE A 14 1.70 7.71 -2.51
N VAL A 15 3.01 7.67 -2.27
CA VAL A 15 3.97 8.43 -3.07
C VAL A 15 4.36 7.61 -4.30
N ILE A 16 4.10 8.18 -5.48
CA ILE A 16 4.45 7.57 -6.75
C ILE A 16 5.75 8.19 -7.23
N SER A 17 6.85 7.50 -7.00
CA SER A 17 8.18 7.99 -7.28
C SER A 17 9.09 6.87 -7.74
N GLY A 18 10.17 7.23 -8.40
CA GLY A 18 11.29 6.36 -8.50
C GLY A 18 12.00 6.24 -9.84
N ARG A 19 11.48 6.77 -10.93
CA ARG A 19 12.22 6.71 -12.20
C ARG A 19 13.29 7.79 -12.24
N VAL A 20 14.53 7.41 -12.17
CA VAL A 20 15.68 8.33 -12.32
C VAL A 20 15.77 8.83 -13.77
N LYS A 21 15.58 7.93 -14.73
CA LYS A 21 15.52 8.25 -16.16
C LYS A 21 14.60 7.25 -16.85
N SER A 22 13.61 7.75 -17.58
CA SER A 22 12.78 6.87 -18.41
C SER A 22 13.56 6.43 -19.66
N ARG A 23 13.51 5.13 -19.96
CA ARG A 23 13.92 4.57 -21.25
C ARG A 23 12.74 4.46 -22.22
N LEU A 24 11.57 4.94 -21.81
CA LEU A 24 10.37 4.89 -22.63
C LEU A 24 10.55 5.82 -23.83
N PRO A 25 9.97 5.48 -24.99
CA PRO A 25 9.94 6.37 -26.14
C PRO A 25 9.37 7.74 -25.74
N ALA A 26 9.84 8.80 -26.39
CA ALA A 26 9.28 10.13 -26.23
C ALA A 26 7.91 10.20 -26.96
N GLU A 27 6.91 9.51 -26.42
CA GLU A 27 5.53 9.58 -26.89
C GLU A 27 4.76 10.64 -26.08
N PRO A 28 3.83 11.37 -26.68
CA PRO A 28 2.99 12.34 -25.98
C PRO A 28 2.29 11.70 -24.78
N GLY A 29 2.34 12.35 -23.62
CA GLY A 29 1.72 11.86 -22.36
C GLY A 29 2.63 11.07 -21.43
N PHE A 30 3.82 10.62 -21.87
CA PHE A 30 4.77 9.94 -20.98
C PHE A 30 5.46 10.89 -20.00
N GLU A 31 5.72 12.11 -20.42
CA GLU A 31 6.51 13.09 -19.66
C GLU A 31 5.85 13.49 -18.33
N THR A 32 4.52 13.61 -18.31
CA THR A 32 3.75 13.99 -17.12
C THR A 32 3.55 12.86 -16.13
N SER A 33 3.80 11.62 -16.56
CA SER A 33 3.53 10.41 -15.76
C SER A 33 4.77 9.81 -15.08
N VAL A 34 5.96 10.34 -15.40
CA VAL A 34 7.23 9.93 -14.78
C VAL A 34 7.51 10.84 -13.59
N ARG A 35 7.67 10.24 -12.40
CA ARG A 35 8.03 10.96 -11.18
C ARG A 35 9.42 10.55 -10.73
N THR A 36 10.30 11.54 -10.55
CA THR A 36 11.66 11.33 -10.07
C THR A 36 11.71 11.08 -8.55
N PRO A 37 12.79 10.53 -7.98
CA PRO A 37 12.98 10.44 -6.54
C PRO A 37 12.83 11.78 -5.82
N ALA A 38 13.37 12.86 -6.38
CA ALA A 38 13.27 14.21 -5.80
C ALA A 38 11.81 14.70 -5.73
N GLN A 39 11.02 14.44 -6.78
CA GLN A 39 9.58 14.75 -6.78
C GLN A 39 8.83 13.91 -5.74
N GLY A 40 9.23 12.66 -5.53
CA GLY A 40 8.66 11.81 -4.48
C GLY A 40 8.95 12.35 -3.07
N VAL A 41 10.13 12.87 -2.82
CA VAL A 41 10.45 13.54 -1.56
C VAL A 41 9.58 14.80 -1.41
N GLN A 42 9.38 15.58 -2.47
CA GLN A 42 8.49 16.74 -2.42
C GLN A 42 7.03 16.36 -2.18
N ASP A 43 6.53 15.28 -2.81
CA ASP A 43 5.18 14.75 -2.56
C ASP A 43 4.97 14.41 -1.07
N GLY A 44 6.01 13.91 -0.38
CA GLY A 44 5.95 13.69 1.07
C GLY A 44 5.82 15.01 1.86
N VAL A 45 6.55 16.04 1.48
CA VAL A 45 6.41 17.36 2.09
C VAL A 45 5.01 17.94 1.86
N ASP A 46 4.49 17.82 0.64
CA ASP A 46 3.15 18.27 0.30
C ASP A 46 2.07 17.49 1.09
N ALA A 47 2.28 16.20 1.33
CA ALA A 47 1.38 15.39 2.17
C ALA A 47 1.32 15.91 3.61
N GLU A 48 2.46 16.30 4.22
CA GLU A 48 2.47 16.94 5.55
C GLU A 48 1.72 18.27 5.56
N LEU A 49 1.97 19.11 4.55
CA LEU A 49 1.31 20.42 4.42
C LEU A 49 -0.20 20.31 4.23
N LEU A 50 -0.67 19.22 3.66
CA LEU A 50 -2.09 18.92 3.47
C LEU A 50 -2.73 18.22 4.69
N GLY A 51 -1.92 17.67 5.60
CA GLY A 51 -2.39 17.00 6.82
C GLY A 51 -2.71 15.53 6.65
N PHE A 52 -2.10 14.84 5.70
CA PHE A 52 -2.15 13.37 5.64
C PHE A 52 -1.49 12.76 6.88
N ARG A 53 -2.00 11.59 7.31
CA ARG A 53 -1.46 10.84 8.44
C ARG A 53 -0.04 10.36 8.16
N ARG A 54 0.14 9.68 7.04
CA ARG A 54 1.43 9.12 6.59
C ARG A 54 1.48 9.01 5.07
N VAL A 55 2.67 8.72 4.56
CA VAL A 55 2.87 8.32 3.17
C VAL A 55 3.41 6.92 3.07
N PHE A 56 2.90 6.16 2.10
CA PHE A 56 3.40 4.85 1.72
C PHE A 56 4.22 4.92 0.45
N LEU A 57 5.28 4.12 0.37
CA LEU A 57 6.11 3.97 -0.83
C LEU A 57 6.44 2.50 -1.08
N ALA A 58 6.10 2.00 -2.28
CA ALA A 58 6.41 0.62 -2.68
C ALA A 58 7.90 0.43 -2.99
N GLU A 59 8.42 -0.72 -2.63
CA GLU A 59 9.70 -1.20 -3.14
C GLU A 59 9.58 -1.60 -4.61
N ARG A 60 10.49 -1.10 -5.40
CA ARG A 60 10.66 -1.46 -6.81
C ARG A 60 12.16 -1.46 -7.10
N PRO A 61 12.89 -2.55 -6.77
CA PRO A 61 14.37 -2.59 -6.85
C PRO A 61 14.91 -2.18 -8.21
N GLU A 62 14.16 -2.47 -9.28
CA GLU A 62 14.50 -2.06 -10.64
C GLU A 62 14.30 -0.56 -10.92
N LEU A 63 13.66 0.17 -10.03
CA LEU A 63 13.34 1.59 -10.19
C LEU A 63 13.85 2.46 -9.05
N LYS A 64 13.73 1.98 -7.79
CA LYS A 64 13.99 2.80 -6.59
C LYS A 64 14.22 1.96 -5.35
N GLU A 65 14.97 2.53 -4.41
CA GLU A 65 15.14 2.05 -3.04
C GLU A 65 14.25 2.89 -2.09
N PRO A 66 13.27 2.28 -1.40
CA PRO A 66 12.29 3.04 -0.63
C PRO A 66 12.86 3.71 0.62
N GLY A 67 13.83 3.11 1.31
CA GLY A 67 14.42 3.66 2.54
C GLY A 67 15.12 5.00 2.30
N VAL A 68 15.76 5.17 1.14
CA VAL A 68 16.40 6.44 0.75
C VAL A 68 15.39 7.56 0.58
N ILE A 69 14.28 7.26 -0.12
CA ILE A 69 13.23 8.26 -0.37
C ILE A 69 12.46 8.58 0.92
N LEU A 70 12.10 7.55 1.69
CA LEU A 70 11.39 7.72 2.97
C LEU A 70 12.24 8.47 4.00
N GLY A 71 13.55 8.20 4.06
CA GLY A 71 14.50 8.97 4.86
C GLY A 71 14.57 10.44 4.42
N GLY A 72 14.59 10.70 3.12
CA GLY A 72 14.54 12.06 2.56
C GLY A 72 13.24 12.80 2.89
N ILE A 73 12.09 12.11 2.91
CA ILE A 73 10.81 12.67 3.35
C ILE A 73 10.85 12.94 4.85
N ALA A 74 11.28 11.97 5.66
CA ALA A 74 11.33 12.09 7.11
C ALA A 74 12.24 13.26 7.57
N ALA A 75 13.36 13.49 6.87
CA ALA A 75 14.26 14.60 7.13
C ALA A 75 13.67 15.99 6.82
N ARG A 76 12.65 16.06 5.97
CA ARG A 76 12.01 17.33 5.54
C ARG A 76 10.62 17.54 6.15
N THR A 77 10.17 16.62 6.96
CA THR A 77 8.86 16.64 7.63
C THR A 77 9.05 16.48 9.13
N SER A 78 8.09 16.93 9.92
CA SER A 78 8.18 16.93 11.39
C SER A 78 7.26 15.95 12.08
N ARG A 79 6.11 15.65 11.47
CA ARG A 79 5.04 14.81 12.05
C ARG A 79 4.46 13.77 11.10
N LEU A 80 4.72 13.91 9.79
CA LEU A 80 4.22 12.96 8.79
C LEU A 80 4.78 11.56 9.06
N GLY A 81 3.92 10.57 9.13
CA GLY A 81 4.33 9.17 9.14
C GLY A 81 4.92 8.76 7.79
N VAL A 82 5.93 7.90 7.81
CA VAL A 82 6.52 7.30 6.60
C VAL A 82 6.42 5.79 6.67
N ALA A 83 6.05 5.14 5.57
CA ALA A 83 5.78 3.72 5.54
C ALA A 83 6.26 3.06 4.25
N THR A 84 6.77 1.85 4.35
CA THR A 84 6.91 1.00 3.17
C THR A 84 5.55 0.42 2.78
N GLY A 85 5.20 0.45 1.51
CA GLY A 85 3.93 -0.07 1.03
C GLY A 85 4.07 -0.84 -0.28
N ILE A 86 4.69 -1.99 -0.22
CA ILE A 86 5.42 -2.77 0.77
C ILE A 86 6.86 -3.05 0.32
N VAL A 87 7.71 -3.56 1.19
CA VAL A 87 8.96 -4.24 0.83
C VAL A 87 8.75 -5.76 0.81
N ALA A 88 9.48 -6.45 -0.07
CA ALA A 88 9.40 -7.91 -0.14
C ALA A 88 10.31 -8.55 0.90
N ALA A 89 9.75 -9.34 1.82
CA ALA A 89 10.52 -10.02 2.86
C ALA A 89 11.62 -10.93 2.30
N GLY A 90 11.37 -11.58 1.15
CA GLY A 90 12.35 -12.48 0.53
C GLY A 90 13.52 -11.77 -0.16
N SER A 91 13.45 -10.46 -0.39
CA SER A 91 14.53 -9.67 -1.01
C SER A 91 15.45 -9.02 0.01
N ARG A 92 15.09 -9.02 1.29
CA ARG A 92 15.82 -8.32 2.35
C ARG A 92 16.02 -9.20 3.56
N HIS A 93 17.26 -9.24 4.05
CA HIS A 93 17.54 -9.89 5.31
C HIS A 93 16.79 -9.20 6.46
N PRO A 94 16.15 -9.93 7.43
CA PRO A 94 15.39 -9.35 8.54
C PRO A 94 16.17 -8.30 9.35
N MET A 95 17.48 -8.46 9.49
CA MET A 95 18.35 -7.44 10.10
C MET A 95 18.30 -6.09 9.37
N LEU A 96 18.23 -6.10 8.03
CA LEU A 96 18.14 -4.84 7.28
C LEU A 96 16.76 -4.19 7.43
N LEU A 97 15.70 -4.99 7.52
CA LEU A 97 14.36 -4.49 7.82
C LEU A 97 14.28 -3.86 9.21
N ALA A 98 14.85 -4.54 10.22
CA ALA A 98 14.93 -4.03 11.57
C ALA A 98 15.79 -2.76 11.67
N SER A 99 16.97 -2.74 11.02
CA SER A 99 17.84 -1.56 10.98
C SER A 99 17.17 -0.37 10.32
N LEU A 100 16.41 -0.57 9.24
CA LEU A 100 15.68 0.50 8.57
C LEU A 100 14.71 1.21 9.54
N GLY A 101 13.86 0.44 10.23
CA GLY A 101 12.90 0.99 11.19
C GLY A 101 13.57 1.67 12.38
N ALA A 102 14.54 1.02 13.00
CA ALA A 102 15.28 1.56 14.14
C ALA A 102 16.03 2.85 13.76
N THR A 103 16.67 2.89 12.59
CA THR A 103 17.40 4.08 12.13
C THR A 103 16.46 5.26 11.87
N ILE A 104 15.31 5.02 11.22
CA ILE A 104 14.33 6.09 10.98
C ILE A 104 13.77 6.62 12.31
N HIS A 105 13.43 5.74 13.25
CA HIS A 105 12.93 6.15 14.56
C HIS A 105 13.98 6.92 15.36
N ALA A 106 15.22 6.46 15.39
CA ALA A 106 16.30 7.15 16.08
C ALA A 106 16.61 8.54 15.49
N ALA A 107 16.53 8.67 14.16
CA ALA A 107 16.84 9.92 13.48
C ALA A 107 15.68 10.92 13.48
N TYR A 108 14.43 10.45 13.41
CA TYR A 108 13.27 11.30 13.11
C TYR A 108 12.08 11.11 14.07
N GLY A 109 12.21 10.25 15.08
CA GLY A 109 11.12 9.91 16.02
C GLY A 109 10.21 8.77 15.53
N PRO A 110 9.21 8.36 16.34
CA PRO A 110 8.40 7.15 16.12
C PRO A 110 7.35 7.35 15.02
N ARG A 111 7.79 7.51 13.78
CA ARG A 111 6.94 7.82 12.62
C ARG A 111 7.02 6.80 11.49
N PHE A 112 7.73 5.68 11.68
CA PHE A 112 7.89 4.67 10.65
C PHE A 112 6.91 3.51 10.84
N THR A 113 6.35 3.03 9.73
CA THR A 113 5.60 1.78 9.65
C THR A 113 6.28 0.86 8.65
N LEU A 114 6.60 -0.36 9.05
CA LEU A 114 7.13 -1.38 8.17
C LEU A 114 5.99 -2.13 7.48
N GLY A 115 5.72 -1.76 6.24
CA GLY A 115 4.87 -2.56 5.37
C GLY A 115 5.71 -3.63 4.67
N VAL A 116 5.39 -4.89 4.88
CA VAL A 116 6.13 -6.02 4.34
C VAL A 116 5.19 -7.03 3.70
N GLY A 117 5.67 -7.74 2.69
CA GLY A 117 4.89 -8.76 1.98
C GLY A 117 5.74 -9.94 1.57
N ARG A 118 5.08 -10.99 1.07
CA ARG A 118 5.73 -12.22 0.65
C ARG A 118 6.66 -12.05 -0.56
N GLY A 119 6.60 -10.93 -1.26
CA GLY A 119 7.13 -10.82 -2.61
C GLY A 119 6.25 -11.55 -3.62
N ALA A 120 6.53 -11.36 -4.89
CA ALA A 120 5.89 -12.10 -5.96
C ALA A 120 6.94 -12.60 -6.96
N PRO A 121 6.82 -13.82 -7.47
CA PRO A 121 7.68 -14.31 -8.55
C PRO A 121 7.71 -13.36 -9.74
N ALA A 122 6.59 -12.68 -9.95
CA ALA A 122 6.39 -11.68 -10.98
C ALA A 122 7.35 -10.48 -10.92
N TYR A 123 7.99 -10.21 -9.78
CA TYR A 123 9.00 -9.14 -9.69
C TYR A 123 10.40 -9.57 -10.12
N GLY A 124 10.64 -10.86 -10.36
CA GLY A 124 11.96 -11.36 -10.81
C GLY A 124 13.11 -11.20 -9.80
N HIS A 125 12.83 -10.62 -8.63
CA HIS A 125 13.83 -10.28 -7.62
C HIS A 125 13.48 -10.94 -6.30
N GLY A 126 14.31 -11.85 -5.84
CA GLY A 126 14.15 -12.49 -4.55
C GLY A 126 12.94 -13.41 -4.44
N GLY A 127 13.09 -14.44 -3.63
CA GLY A 127 12.10 -15.50 -3.52
C GLY A 127 10.75 -15.03 -2.98
N HIS A 128 9.72 -15.58 -3.57
CA HIS A 128 8.38 -15.58 -2.98
C HIS A 128 8.42 -16.41 -1.69
N GLN A 129 8.22 -15.77 -0.55
CA GLN A 129 8.19 -16.44 0.74
C GLN A 129 6.86 -17.14 1.01
N SER A 130 6.90 -18.19 1.84
CA SER A 130 5.69 -18.76 2.42
C SER A 130 5.06 -17.80 3.43
N TYR A 131 3.83 -18.05 3.86
CA TYR A 131 3.22 -17.26 4.92
C TYR A 131 3.91 -17.49 6.27
N GLU A 132 4.41 -18.70 6.50
CA GLU A 132 5.19 -19.07 7.67
C GLU A 132 6.50 -18.27 7.74
N ALA A 133 7.23 -18.17 6.63
CA ALA A 133 8.44 -17.37 6.53
C ALA A 133 8.18 -15.87 6.72
N LEU A 134 7.07 -15.36 6.21
CA LEU A 134 6.66 -13.96 6.43
C LEU A 134 6.33 -13.70 7.91
N ALA A 135 5.58 -14.61 8.55
CA ALA A 135 5.23 -14.53 9.97
C ALA A 135 6.50 -14.51 10.85
N ASP A 136 7.44 -15.41 10.54
CA ASP A 136 8.73 -15.47 11.24
C ASP A 136 9.56 -14.20 10.99
N THR A 137 9.58 -13.68 9.77
CA THR A 137 10.26 -12.40 9.47
C THR A 137 9.70 -11.26 10.33
N CYS A 138 8.38 -11.14 10.45
CA CYS A 138 7.75 -10.12 11.30
C CYS A 138 8.11 -10.31 12.78
N THR A 139 8.07 -11.56 13.27
CA THR A 139 8.41 -11.91 14.64
C THR A 139 9.88 -11.61 14.94
N ILE A 140 10.79 -12.00 14.05
CA ILE A 140 12.23 -11.71 14.13
C ILE A 140 12.47 -10.20 14.24
N VAL A 141 11.84 -9.40 13.37
CA VAL A 141 12.01 -7.95 13.37
C VAL A 141 11.53 -7.33 14.69
N LYS A 142 10.37 -7.73 15.21
CA LYS A 142 9.88 -7.26 16.54
C LYS A 142 10.82 -7.67 17.69
N ARG A 143 11.35 -8.89 17.68
CA ARG A 143 12.33 -9.34 18.69
C ARG A 143 13.63 -8.54 18.62
N ILE A 144 14.10 -8.21 17.41
CA ILE A 144 15.28 -7.36 17.24
C ILE A 144 15.02 -5.95 17.80
N TRP A 145 13.85 -5.38 17.56
CA TRP A 145 13.45 -4.06 18.10
C TRP A 145 13.25 -4.07 19.62
N SER A 146 12.89 -5.22 20.22
CA SER A 146 12.84 -5.35 21.68
C SER A 146 14.22 -5.50 22.33
N GLY A 147 15.30 -5.51 21.54
CA GLY A 147 16.67 -5.62 22.05
C GLY A 147 17.18 -7.04 22.23
N GLU A 148 16.44 -8.04 21.80
CA GLU A 148 16.88 -9.42 21.91
C GLU A 148 18.08 -9.72 21.01
N GLN A 149 18.96 -10.59 21.55
CA GLN A 149 20.07 -11.22 20.82
C GLN A 149 19.77 -12.72 20.77
N PHE A 150 19.66 -13.29 19.58
CA PHE A 150 19.27 -14.69 19.42
C PHE A 150 19.85 -15.30 18.13
N GLU A 151 19.85 -16.61 18.06
CA GLU A 151 20.10 -17.35 16.85
C GLU A 151 18.77 -17.80 16.24
N TYR A 152 18.70 -17.83 14.91
CA TYR A 152 17.50 -18.24 14.21
C TYR A 152 17.82 -19.20 13.06
N ASP A 153 17.11 -20.33 13.05
CA ASP A 153 17.02 -21.28 11.93
C ASP A 153 15.56 -21.74 11.82
N GLY A 154 14.93 -21.52 10.68
CA GLY A 154 13.52 -21.82 10.50
C GLY A 154 12.97 -21.40 9.12
N PRO A 155 11.64 -21.26 8.99
CA PRO A 155 10.96 -20.91 7.73
C PRO A 155 11.50 -19.67 7.02
N ALA A 156 11.98 -18.64 7.76
CA ALA A 156 12.62 -17.46 7.17
C ALA A 156 14.06 -17.69 6.69
N GLY A 157 14.63 -18.87 6.92
CA GLY A 157 15.98 -19.30 6.54
C GLY A 157 16.87 -19.55 7.73
N ASN A 158 18.11 -20.02 7.46
CA ASN A 158 19.17 -20.09 8.47
C ASN A 158 19.87 -18.73 8.52
N LEU A 159 19.53 -17.90 9.52
CA LEU A 159 19.97 -16.51 9.61
C LEU A 159 21.13 -16.32 10.62
N GLY A 160 21.48 -17.37 11.38
CA GLY A 160 22.48 -17.30 12.43
C GLY A 160 22.11 -16.32 13.55
N ARG A 161 23.13 -15.59 14.06
CA ARG A 161 22.94 -14.66 15.17
C ARG A 161 22.34 -13.33 14.71
N LEU A 162 21.26 -12.90 15.36
CA LEU A 162 20.49 -11.71 15.10
C LEU A 162 20.46 -10.79 16.32
N GLY A 163 20.31 -9.47 16.10
CA GLY A 163 20.15 -8.45 17.14
C GLY A 163 20.93 -7.18 16.79
N LEU A 164 20.36 -6.02 17.10
CA LEU A 164 21.04 -4.72 16.96
C LEU A 164 21.97 -4.48 18.15
N LYS A 165 23.09 -3.78 17.92
CA LYS A 165 24.01 -3.36 19.00
C LYS A 165 23.46 -2.12 19.70
N ASP A 166 22.95 -1.17 18.90
CA ASP A 166 22.31 0.05 19.40
C ASP A 166 20.80 -0.11 19.23
N ILE A 167 20.08 0.06 20.34
CA ILE A 167 18.64 -0.16 20.41
C ILE A 167 17.98 1.21 20.50
N TYR A 168 16.93 1.43 19.69
CA TYR A 168 16.05 2.57 19.88
C TYR A 168 15.13 2.31 21.09
N GLU A 169 15.18 3.20 22.09
CA GLU A 169 14.47 3.03 23.36
C GLU A 169 12.99 3.47 23.32
N GLY A 170 12.52 3.99 22.19
CA GLY A 170 11.12 4.40 22.02
C GLY A 170 10.20 3.25 21.55
N ASP A 171 8.95 3.59 21.27
CA ASP A 171 7.98 2.65 20.74
C ASP A 171 8.46 2.01 19.44
N PRO A 172 8.39 0.67 19.31
CA PRO A 172 8.81 0.00 18.08
C PRO A 172 7.89 0.35 16.92
N PRO A 173 8.40 0.34 15.67
CA PRO A 173 7.57 0.55 14.50
C PRO A 173 6.39 -0.45 14.40
N GLU A 174 5.26 0.03 13.84
CA GLU A 174 4.19 -0.87 13.40
C GLU A 174 4.69 -1.79 12.28
N ILE A 175 4.19 -3.04 12.24
CA ILE A 175 4.35 -3.94 11.10
C ILE A 175 2.98 -4.20 10.48
N VAL A 176 2.82 -3.84 9.20
CA VAL A 176 1.65 -4.19 8.42
C VAL A 176 2.05 -5.12 7.27
N ILE A 177 1.22 -6.11 6.95
CA ILE A 177 1.50 -6.99 5.82
C ILE A 177 0.60 -6.68 4.63
N GLY A 178 1.22 -6.63 3.43
CA GLY A 178 0.48 -6.49 2.16
C GLY A 178 -0.08 -7.84 1.71
N CYS A 179 -1.39 -8.00 1.73
CA CYS A 179 -2.07 -9.18 1.21
C CYS A 179 -3.58 -8.93 1.03
N PHE A 180 -4.31 -9.92 0.49
CA PHE A 180 -5.74 -9.82 0.18
C PHE A 180 -6.69 -10.11 1.36
N GLY A 181 -6.20 -10.51 2.51
CA GLY A 181 -7.08 -10.90 3.62
C GLY A 181 -7.89 -12.18 3.35
N LEU A 182 -7.44 -13.06 2.45
CA LEU A 182 -8.04 -14.36 2.20
C LEU A 182 -7.81 -15.30 3.40
N PRO A 183 -8.57 -16.40 3.56
CA PRO A 183 -8.56 -17.22 4.78
C PRO A 183 -7.17 -17.66 5.26
N ARG A 184 -6.22 -17.99 4.34
CA ARG A 184 -4.86 -18.37 4.73
C ARG A 184 -4.08 -17.18 5.31
N SER A 185 -4.12 -16.03 4.64
CA SER A 185 -3.45 -14.82 5.16
C SER A 185 -4.11 -14.29 6.42
N ALA A 186 -5.43 -14.35 6.52
CA ALA A 186 -6.16 -13.98 7.73
C ALA A 186 -5.74 -14.83 8.93
N ARG A 187 -5.59 -16.14 8.75
CA ARG A 187 -5.07 -17.03 9.79
C ARG A 187 -3.64 -16.66 10.20
N THR A 188 -2.75 -16.44 9.24
CA THR A 188 -1.38 -16.01 9.54
C THR A 188 -1.34 -14.74 10.37
N ILE A 189 -2.15 -13.72 10.02
CA ILE A 189 -2.27 -12.48 10.80
C ILE A 189 -2.73 -12.77 12.22
N ALA A 190 -3.79 -13.54 12.36
CA ALA A 190 -4.40 -13.85 13.65
C ALA A 190 -3.43 -14.60 14.60
N GLU A 191 -2.66 -15.55 14.07
CA GLU A 191 -1.70 -16.38 14.79
C GLU A 191 -0.34 -15.71 15.04
N THR A 192 -0.09 -14.51 14.45
CA THR A 192 1.20 -13.81 14.55
C THR A 192 1.03 -12.46 15.26
N PRO A 193 1.23 -12.36 16.57
CA PRO A 193 1.07 -11.10 17.33
C PRO A 193 1.99 -9.96 16.85
N ALA A 194 3.10 -10.29 16.21
CA ALA A 194 4.04 -9.32 15.65
C ALA A 194 3.46 -8.51 14.47
N ILE A 195 2.33 -8.93 13.89
CA ILE A 195 1.66 -8.24 12.79
C ILE A 195 0.59 -7.32 13.39
N ASP A 196 0.75 -6.01 13.25
CA ASP A 196 -0.15 -4.99 13.80
C ASP A 196 -1.32 -4.67 12.85
N GLY A 197 -1.19 -4.99 11.57
CA GLY A 197 -2.25 -4.70 10.59
C GLY A 197 -2.02 -5.32 9.21
N ILE A 198 -2.96 -5.01 8.33
CA ILE A 198 -2.95 -5.41 6.92
C ILE A 198 -3.06 -4.18 6.02
N LEU A 199 -2.31 -4.17 4.93
CA LEU A 199 -2.50 -3.26 3.80
C LEU A 199 -3.17 -4.03 2.66
N LEU A 200 -4.46 -3.81 2.48
CA LEU A 200 -5.24 -4.38 1.39
C LEU A 200 -4.91 -3.67 0.08
N PRO A 201 -4.67 -4.40 -1.02
CA PRO A 201 -4.24 -3.81 -2.27
C PRO A 201 -5.35 -3.01 -2.96
N ALA A 202 -4.93 -2.09 -3.81
CA ALA A 202 -5.81 -1.31 -4.66
C ALA A 202 -6.73 -2.20 -5.53
N MET A 203 -7.83 -1.65 -5.99
CA MET A 203 -8.86 -2.32 -6.81
C MET A 203 -9.76 -3.32 -6.06
N LEU A 204 -9.70 -3.43 -4.74
CA LEU A 204 -10.79 -4.04 -3.99
C LEU A 204 -11.98 -3.08 -3.95
N THR A 205 -13.19 -3.64 -4.08
CA THR A 205 -14.43 -2.89 -3.86
C THR A 205 -14.74 -2.83 -2.35
N PRO A 206 -15.65 -1.96 -1.87
CA PRO A 206 -16.13 -2.02 -0.49
C PRO A 206 -16.63 -3.42 -0.08
N LEU A 207 -17.30 -4.15 -1.00
CA LEU A 207 -17.67 -5.56 -0.77
C LEU A 207 -16.43 -6.44 -0.56
N GLY A 208 -15.41 -6.29 -1.40
CA GLY A 208 -14.15 -7.05 -1.27
C GLY A 208 -13.43 -6.77 0.04
N VAL A 209 -13.41 -5.50 0.47
CA VAL A 209 -12.86 -5.10 1.77
C VAL A 209 -13.66 -5.71 2.92
N SER A 210 -14.99 -5.64 2.90
CA SER A 210 -15.86 -6.23 3.93
C SER A 210 -15.62 -7.75 4.07
N ARG A 211 -15.47 -8.47 2.96
CA ARG A 211 -15.14 -9.90 2.96
C ARG A 211 -13.76 -10.18 3.59
N ALA A 212 -12.75 -9.38 3.21
CA ALA A 212 -11.41 -9.51 3.79
C ALA A 212 -11.41 -9.24 5.30
N VAL A 213 -12.10 -8.18 5.74
CA VAL A 213 -12.29 -7.85 7.15
C VAL A 213 -12.96 -8.99 7.90
N ALA A 214 -14.05 -9.55 7.35
CA ALA A 214 -14.75 -10.68 7.96
C ALA A 214 -13.83 -11.91 8.15
N HIS A 215 -13.00 -12.24 7.15
CA HIS A 215 -12.02 -13.32 7.27
C HIS A 215 -11.02 -13.07 8.41
N ILE A 216 -10.52 -11.84 8.54
CA ILE A 216 -9.53 -11.46 9.56
C ILE A 216 -10.15 -11.52 10.94
N ARG A 217 -11.32 -10.86 11.16
CA ARG A 217 -12.01 -10.85 12.45
C ARG A 217 -12.35 -12.26 12.89
N GLN A 218 -12.89 -13.09 12.00
CA GLN A 218 -13.20 -14.50 12.31
C GLN A 218 -11.95 -15.34 12.59
N ALA A 219 -10.82 -15.07 11.94
CA ALA A 219 -9.57 -15.76 12.23
C ALA A 219 -9.01 -15.35 13.60
N CYS A 220 -9.09 -14.07 13.97
CA CYS A 220 -8.71 -13.56 15.27
C CYS A 220 -9.55 -14.21 16.40
N ASP A 221 -10.88 -14.25 16.24
CA ASP A 221 -11.77 -14.91 17.22
C ASP A 221 -11.36 -16.37 17.45
N ARG A 222 -11.05 -17.12 16.38
CA ARG A 222 -10.60 -18.52 16.47
C ARG A 222 -9.24 -18.67 17.14
N ALA A 223 -8.34 -17.70 16.96
CA ALA A 223 -7.01 -17.69 17.56
C ALA A 223 -6.99 -17.13 18.99
N GLY A 224 -8.12 -16.63 19.51
CA GLY A 224 -8.20 -15.96 20.81
C GLY A 224 -7.50 -14.60 20.84
N ARG A 225 -7.31 -13.98 19.68
CA ARG A 225 -6.76 -12.63 19.50
C ARG A 225 -7.90 -11.62 19.43
N ASP A 226 -7.76 -10.48 20.12
CA ASP A 226 -8.72 -9.37 19.97
C ASP A 226 -8.84 -8.96 18.49
N PRO A 227 -10.01 -9.12 17.86
CA PRO A 227 -10.21 -8.72 16.48
C PRO A 227 -9.91 -7.23 16.22
N GLY A 228 -10.13 -6.35 17.22
CA GLY A 228 -9.84 -4.93 17.16
C GLY A 228 -8.34 -4.59 17.12
N SER A 229 -7.47 -5.53 17.53
CA SER A 229 -6.01 -5.33 17.56
C SER A 229 -5.34 -5.34 16.19
N VAL A 230 -6.03 -5.74 15.13
CA VAL A 230 -5.50 -5.77 13.76
C VAL A 230 -6.09 -4.62 12.96
N ARG A 231 -5.25 -3.67 12.58
CA ARG A 231 -5.65 -2.52 11.76
C ARG A 231 -5.85 -2.91 10.30
N ILE A 232 -6.88 -2.37 9.69
CA ILE A 232 -7.24 -2.59 8.28
C ILE A 232 -6.94 -1.32 7.48
N LEU A 233 -5.88 -1.35 6.70
CA LEU A 233 -5.49 -0.27 5.80
C LEU A 233 -5.86 -0.68 4.37
N VAL A 234 -6.38 0.24 3.56
CA VAL A 234 -6.85 -0.06 2.20
C VAL A 234 -6.27 0.95 1.21
N GLU A 235 -5.63 0.47 0.17
CA GLU A 235 -5.25 1.30 -0.97
C GLU A 235 -6.48 1.54 -1.86
N VAL A 236 -6.87 2.81 -2.04
CA VAL A 236 -7.98 3.18 -2.92
C VAL A 236 -7.47 4.11 -4.02
N PRO A 237 -7.59 3.73 -5.31
CA PRO A 237 -7.28 4.65 -6.39
C PRO A 237 -8.16 5.89 -6.30
N THR A 238 -7.54 7.08 -6.36
CA THR A 238 -8.25 8.36 -6.24
C THR A 238 -7.97 9.27 -7.44
N ALA A 239 -9.01 9.86 -8.00
CA ALA A 239 -8.94 10.79 -9.12
C ALA A 239 -9.98 11.91 -8.96
N PRO A 240 -9.84 12.79 -7.91
CA PRO A 240 -10.80 13.85 -7.64
C PRO A 240 -10.64 15.01 -8.64
N GLU A 241 -11.69 15.30 -9.40
CA GLU A 241 -11.74 16.39 -10.39
C GLU A 241 -10.56 16.40 -11.40
N LEU A 242 -10.02 15.21 -11.69
CA LEU A 242 -8.99 15.06 -12.72
C LEU A 242 -9.64 14.95 -14.10
N SER A 243 -8.85 15.24 -15.14
CA SER A 243 -9.29 15.02 -16.51
C SER A 243 -9.62 13.55 -16.78
N GLU A 244 -10.44 13.28 -17.80
CA GLU A 244 -10.76 11.90 -18.20
C GLU A 244 -9.49 11.10 -18.53
N GLU A 245 -8.53 11.71 -19.20
CA GLU A 245 -7.26 11.07 -19.56
C GLU A 245 -6.45 10.69 -18.30
N GLU A 246 -6.28 11.61 -17.35
CA GLU A 246 -5.58 11.33 -16.10
C GLU A 246 -6.32 10.24 -15.29
N THR A 247 -7.64 10.32 -15.21
CA THR A 247 -8.46 9.32 -14.53
C THR A 247 -8.29 7.95 -15.15
N ARG A 248 -8.29 7.84 -16.49
CA ARG A 248 -8.04 6.58 -17.19
C ARG A 248 -6.65 6.03 -16.92
N GLN A 249 -5.63 6.87 -16.86
CA GLN A 249 -4.26 6.45 -16.54
C GLN A 249 -4.12 6.02 -15.07
N ILE A 250 -4.74 6.74 -14.13
CA ILE A 250 -4.61 6.50 -12.69
C ILE A 250 -5.45 5.31 -12.24
N VAL A 251 -6.69 5.16 -12.74
CA VAL A 251 -7.63 4.14 -12.31
C VAL A 251 -7.64 2.96 -13.28
N HIS A 252 -8.04 3.16 -14.52
CA HIS A 252 -8.29 2.07 -15.47
C HIS A 252 -7.02 1.33 -15.89
N ALA A 253 -5.97 2.07 -16.28
CA ALA A 253 -4.69 1.47 -16.63
C ALA A 253 -4.01 0.79 -15.43
N ARG A 254 -4.18 1.35 -14.22
CA ARG A 254 -3.70 0.73 -12.99
C ARG A 254 -4.41 -0.57 -12.70
N ALA A 255 -5.71 -0.66 -12.94
CA ALA A 255 -6.47 -1.90 -12.77
C ALA A 255 -5.87 -3.05 -13.59
N VAL A 256 -5.41 -2.79 -14.82
CA VAL A 256 -4.76 -3.81 -15.65
C VAL A 256 -3.55 -4.43 -14.95
N THR A 257 -2.73 -3.63 -14.27
CA THR A 257 -1.56 -4.12 -13.53
C THR A 257 -1.92 -5.17 -12.47
N TYR A 258 -3.04 -4.97 -11.78
CA TYR A 258 -3.49 -5.87 -10.71
C TYR A 258 -4.30 -7.06 -11.22
N LEU A 259 -5.06 -6.89 -12.29
CA LEU A 259 -6.02 -7.87 -12.76
C LEU A 259 -5.46 -8.83 -13.82
N GLN A 260 -4.45 -8.39 -14.58
CA GLN A 260 -3.82 -9.20 -15.62
C GLN A 260 -3.10 -10.44 -15.05
N PRO A 261 -2.28 -10.38 -13.97
CA PRO A 261 -1.64 -11.56 -13.44
C PRO A 261 -2.67 -12.54 -12.86
N ALA A 262 -2.69 -13.79 -13.34
CA ALA A 262 -3.72 -14.77 -12.99
C ALA A 262 -3.83 -15.03 -11.47
N VAL A 263 -2.69 -15.07 -10.77
CA VAL A 263 -2.67 -15.32 -9.31
C VAL A 263 -3.37 -14.21 -8.53
N TRP A 264 -3.14 -12.95 -8.91
CA TRP A 264 -3.78 -11.80 -8.26
C TRP A 264 -5.22 -11.64 -8.73
N GLY A 265 -5.46 -11.73 -10.04
CA GLY A 265 -6.79 -11.60 -10.62
C GLY A 265 -7.80 -12.54 -9.98
N ARG A 266 -7.41 -13.79 -9.68
CA ARG A 266 -8.28 -14.74 -8.97
C ARG A 266 -8.70 -14.25 -7.57
N SER A 267 -7.84 -13.52 -6.86
CA SER A 267 -8.20 -12.94 -5.56
C SER A 267 -9.29 -11.86 -5.70
N TYR A 268 -9.21 -11.05 -6.75
CA TYR A 268 -10.24 -10.06 -7.06
C TYR A 268 -11.55 -10.70 -7.53
N GLU A 269 -11.49 -11.76 -8.35
CA GLU A 269 -12.67 -12.55 -8.74
C GLU A 269 -13.45 -12.99 -7.50
N VAL A 270 -12.76 -13.53 -6.51
CA VAL A 270 -13.38 -14.03 -5.26
C VAL A 270 -13.88 -12.91 -4.36
N LEU A 271 -13.06 -11.88 -4.12
CA LEU A 271 -13.39 -10.84 -3.14
C LEU A 271 -14.40 -9.84 -3.68
N ASN A 272 -14.25 -9.40 -4.94
CA ASN A 272 -15.13 -8.41 -5.56
C ASN A 272 -16.36 -9.03 -6.22
N ASP A 273 -16.41 -10.35 -6.37
CA ASP A 273 -17.46 -11.05 -7.12
C ASP A 273 -17.47 -10.65 -8.61
N TRP A 274 -16.27 -10.53 -9.20
CA TRP A 274 -16.11 -10.14 -10.60
C TRP A 274 -16.07 -11.33 -11.53
N ASP A 275 -16.66 -11.18 -12.73
CA ASP A 275 -16.74 -12.21 -13.75
C ASP A 275 -15.34 -12.67 -14.23
N PRO A 276 -14.95 -13.94 -13.98
CA PRO A 276 -13.66 -14.48 -14.43
C PRO A 276 -13.45 -14.39 -15.94
N ALA A 277 -14.53 -14.44 -16.75
CA ALA A 277 -14.43 -14.39 -18.20
C ALA A 277 -13.92 -13.04 -18.70
N VAL A 278 -14.19 -11.95 -17.98
CA VAL A 278 -13.64 -10.61 -18.28
C VAL A 278 -12.13 -10.63 -18.11
N LEU A 279 -11.65 -11.16 -16.97
CA LEU A 279 -10.22 -11.24 -16.67
C LEU A 279 -9.49 -12.20 -17.60
N GLN A 280 -10.14 -13.26 -18.05
CA GLN A 280 -9.59 -14.16 -19.04
C GLN A 280 -9.37 -13.43 -20.38
N ARG A 281 -10.36 -12.67 -20.86
CA ARG A 281 -10.20 -11.86 -22.09
C ARG A 281 -9.08 -10.82 -21.95
N LEU A 282 -8.93 -10.20 -20.77
CA LEU A 282 -7.83 -9.27 -20.52
C LEU A 282 -6.47 -9.98 -20.65
N ARG A 283 -6.31 -11.17 -20.09
CA ARG A 283 -5.07 -11.97 -20.15
C ARG A 283 -4.72 -12.41 -21.58
N GLU A 284 -5.74 -12.65 -22.40
CA GLU A 284 -5.61 -13.03 -23.80
C GLU A 284 -5.34 -11.86 -24.74
N HIS A 285 -5.30 -10.61 -24.23
CA HIS A 285 -4.98 -9.45 -25.05
C HIS A 285 -3.57 -9.58 -25.65
N PRO A 286 -3.38 -9.32 -26.97
CA PRO A 286 -2.11 -9.53 -27.67
C PRO A 286 -0.89 -8.87 -27.02
N GLN A 287 -1.11 -7.72 -26.36
CA GLN A 287 -0.05 -6.99 -25.64
C GLN A 287 0.58 -7.81 -24.51
N PHE A 288 -0.12 -8.78 -23.95
CA PHE A 288 0.33 -9.60 -22.82
C PHE A 288 0.88 -10.95 -23.21
N THR A 289 1.01 -11.22 -24.50
CA THR A 289 1.63 -12.47 -25.00
C THR A 289 3.08 -12.58 -24.51
N GLY A 290 3.40 -13.69 -23.84
CA GLY A 290 4.75 -13.97 -23.34
C GLY A 290 5.14 -13.28 -22.03
N ILE A 291 4.20 -12.64 -21.34
CA ILE A 291 4.43 -12.04 -20.01
C ILE A 291 3.60 -12.75 -18.92
N ASP A 292 3.28 -14.01 -19.09
CA ASP A 292 2.52 -14.80 -18.13
C ASP A 292 3.14 -14.79 -16.73
N GLY A 293 2.33 -14.42 -15.73
CA GLY A 293 2.79 -14.34 -14.34
C GLY A 293 3.62 -13.12 -13.98
N VAL A 294 3.89 -12.22 -14.93
CA VAL A 294 4.62 -10.96 -14.70
C VAL A 294 3.64 -9.81 -14.63
N LEU A 295 3.90 -8.86 -13.71
CA LEU A 295 3.08 -7.65 -13.62
C LEU A 295 3.20 -6.82 -14.91
N ALA A 296 2.06 -6.42 -15.46
CA ALA A 296 2.02 -5.64 -16.70
C ALA A 296 2.87 -4.36 -16.62
N ASP A 297 2.92 -3.69 -15.47
CA ASP A 297 3.68 -2.45 -15.28
C ASP A 297 5.21 -2.62 -15.15
N LEU A 298 5.71 -3.85 -15.11
CA LEU A 298 7.14 -4.12 -15.29
C LEU A 298 7.57 -3.96 -16.75
N ASN A 299 6.66 -4.22 -17.68
CA ASN A 299 6.93 -4.20 -19.12
C ASN A 299 6.34 -2.98 -19.81
N PHE A 300 5.22 -2.44 -19.29
CA PHE A 300 4.46 -1.37 -19.93
C PHE A 300 4.29 -0.19 -18.96
N HIS A 301 4.41 1.02 -19.51
CA HIS A 301 4.01 2.19 -18.78
C HIS A 301 2.47 2.29 -18.72
N ARG A 302 1.92 2.95 -17.68
CA ARG A 302 0.46 3.09 -17.50
C ARG A 302 -0.27 3.66 -18.72
N VAL A 303 0.35 4.57 -19.48
CA VAL A 303 -0.22 5.12 -20.71
C VAL A 303 -0.50 4.01 -21.73
N GLN A 304 0.39 3.04 -21.85
CA GLN A 304 0.25 1.90 -22.77
C GLN A 304 -0.81 0.89 -22.30
N LEU A 305 -1.18 0.92 -21.01
CA LEU A 305 -2.20 0.05 -20.43
C LEU A 305 -3.62 0.61 -20.56
N VAL A 306 -3.78 1.87 -20.97
CA VAL A 306 -5.11 2.49 -21.24
C VAL A 306 -5.87 1.73 -22.33
N GLY A 307 -5.19 1.27 -23.37
CA GLY A 307 -5.80 0.48 -24.46
C GLY A 307 -6.45 -0.81 -23.93
N PRO A 308 -5.66 -1.72 -23.34
CA PRO A 308 -6.18 -2.97 -22.75
C PRO A 308 -7.23 -2.76 -21.65
N SER A 309 -7.17 -1.66 -20.89
CA SER A 309 -8.13 -1.40 -19.83
C SER A 309 -9.58 -1.26 -20.31
N ARG A 310 -9.78 -1.00 -21.61
CA ARG A 310 -11.14 -0.95 -22.21
C ARG A 310 -11.87 -2.28 -22.25
N LEU A 311 -11.17 -3.39 -21.96
CA LEU A 311 -11.79 -4.70 -21.78
C LEU A 311 -12.45 -4.85 -20.41
N LEU A 312 -12.10 -3.99 -19.44
CA LEU A 312 -12.69 -3.98 -18.11
C LEU A 312 -13.96 -3.12 -18.10
N PRO A 313 -15.05 -3.58 -17.46
CA PRO A 313 -16.24 -2.77 -17.30
C PRO A 313 -15.96 -1.48 -16.51
N ASP A 314 -16.46 -0.34 -16.99
CA ASP A 314 -16.33 0.94 -16.28
C ASP A 314 -16.97 0.87 -14.88
N GLN A 315 -18.01 0.04 -14.69
CA GLN A 315 -18.63 -0.18 -13.39
C GLN A 315 -17.64 -0.74 -12.36
N TRP A 316 -16.72 -1.64 -12.74
CA TRP A 316 -15.70 -2.16 -11.83
C TRP A 316 -14.78 -1.06 -11.31
N MET A 317 -14.48 -0.08 -12.18
CA MET A 317 -13.67 1.08 -11.78
C MET A 317 -14.46 2.01 -10.85
N ALA A 318 -15.73 2.24 -11.15
CA ALA A 318 -16.63 3.03 -10.30
C ALA A 318 -16.84 2.38 -8.92
N ASP A 319 -16.85 1.05 -8.84
CA ASP A 319 -16.98 0.33 -7.58
C ASP A 319 -15.70 0.35 -6.74
N ALA A 320 -14.52 0.27 -7.39
CA ALA A 320 -13.25 0.06 -6.70
C ALA A 320 -12.40 1.34 -6.52
N ALA A 321 -12.81 2.48 -7.06
CA ALA A 321 -12.05 3.71 -7.05
C ALA A 321 -12.89 4.94 -6.69
N ALA A 322 -12.25 5.93 -6.07
CA ALA A 322 -12.84 7.23 -5.78
C ALA A 322 -12.48 8.21 -6.90
N MET A 323 -13.43 8.49 -7.81
CA MET A 323 -13.23 9.35 -8.97
C MET A 323 -14.47 10.22 -9.23
N GLY A 324 -14.31 11.28 -10.00
CA GLY A 324 -15.35 12.26 -10.30
C GLY A 324 -15.23 13.52 -9.45
N SER A 325 -16.34 14.09 -8.98
CA SER A 325 -16.29 15.26 -8.11
C SER A 325 -15.65 14.93 -6.76
N VAL A 326 -15.19 15.95 -6.03
CA VAL A 326 -14.69 15.78 -4.67
C VAL A 326 -15.70 15.09 -3.77
N GLN A 327 -16.99 15.44 -3.89
CA GLN A 327 -18.08 14.85 -3.12
C GLN A 327 -18.30 13.38 -3.47
N ASP A 328 -18.19 13.01 -4.75
CA ASP A 328 -18.26 11.60 -5.17
C ASP A 328 -17.11 10.80 -4.57
N CYS A 329 -15.91 11.38 -4.57
CA CYS A 329 -14.75 10.76 -3.94
C CYS A 329 -14.92 10.60 -2.42
N VAL A 330 -15.39 11.64 -1.71
CA VAL A 330 -15.68 11.56 -0.27
C VAL A 330 -16.69 10.47 0.03
N ARG A 331 -17.78 10.39 -0.74
CA ARG A 331 -18.80 9.34 -0.58
C ARG A 331 -18.22 7.94 -0.79
N LYS A 332 -17.39 7.76 -1.83
CA LYS A 332 -16.73 6.48 -2.11
C LYS A 332 -15.75 6.08 -0.98
N LEU A 333 -14.94 7.00 -0.49
CA LEU A 333 -14.06 6.72 0.65
C LEU A 333 -14.87 6.35 1.90
N GLN A 334 -16.06 6.95 2.11
CA GLN A 334 -16.94 6.56 3.22
C GLN A 334 -17.42 5.11 3.08
N GLU A 335 -17.79 4.66 1.87
CA GLU A 335 -18.16 3.26 1.62
C GLU A 335 -17.05 2.29 2.05
N PHE A 336 -15.77 2.65 1.82
CA PHE A 336 -14.63 1.85 2.29
C PHE A 336 -14.49 1.87 3.82
N ARG A 337 -14.73 3.02 4.47
CA ARG A 337 -14.75 3.10 5.93
C ARG A 337 -15.86 2.23 6.52
N ASP A 338 -17.05 2.30 5.94
CA ASP A 338 -18.22 1.50 6.37
C ASP A 338 -18.01 0.00 6.14
N ALA A 339 -17.18 -0.37 5.16
CA ALA A 339 -16.74 -1.74 4.91
C ALA A 339 -15.70 -2.26 5.94
N GLY A 340 -15.25 -1.40 6.86
CA GLY A 340 -14.37 -1.76 7.96
C GLY A 340 -12.90 -1.37 7.78
N ALA A 341 -12.57 -0.48 6.85
CA ALA A 341 -11.25 0.11 6.75
C ALA A 341 -10.98 1.07 7.92
N ASP A 342 -9.87 0.90 8.64
CA ASP A 342 -9.42 1.82 9.69
C ASP A 342 -8.65 3.01 9.12
N GLU A 343 -8.02 2.82 7.97
CA GLU A 343 -7.23 3.85 7.29
C GLU A 343 -7.31 3.65 5.77
N ILE A 344 -7.54 4.72 5.04
CA ILE A 344 -7.52 4.71 3.58
C ILE A 344 -6.21 5.33 3.10
N CYS A 345 -5.54 4.65 2.17
CA CYS A 345 -4.37 5.15 1.47
C CYS A 345 -4.77 5.58 0.06
N THR A 346 -4.78 6.89 -0.23
CA THR A 346 -5.06 7.38 -1.59
C THR A 346 -3.97 6.88 -2.53
N TYR A 347 -4.36 6.29 -3.65
CA TYR A 347 -3.43 5.59 -4.54
C TYR A 347 -3.55 6.07 -5.99
N GLY A 348 -2.43 6.08 -6.70
CA GLY A 348 -2.38 6.41 -8.13
C GLY A 348 -2.24 7.90 -8.45
N SER A 349 -2.83 8.78 -7.65
CA SER A 349 -2.67 10.23 -7.68
C SER A 349 -1.65 10.73 -6.65
N THR A 350 -1.11 11.92 -6.86
CA THR A 350 -0.19 12.57 -5.92
C THR A 350 -0.95 13.20 -4.74
N PRO A 351 -0.28 13.46 -3.59
CA PRO A 351 -0.89 14.23 -2.51
C PRO A 351 -1.47 15.56 -2.96
N GLY A 352 -0.76 16.29 -3.84
CA GLY A 352 -1.25 17.57 -4.38
C GLY A 352 -2.54 17.44 -5.20
N GLN A 353 -2.69 16.37 -6.00
CA GLN A 353 -3.93 16.09 -6.73
C GLN A 353 -5.10 15.77 -5.78
N ASN A 354 -4.84 15.29 -4.58
CA ASN A 354 -5.84 15.02 -3.55
C ASN A 354 -6.09 16.19 -2.59
N ALA A 355 -5.53 17.38 -2.82
CA ALA A 355 -5.62 18.51 -1.89
C ALA A 355 -7.07 18.89 -1.53
N LYS A 356 -7.96 18.97 -2.52
CA LYS A 356 -9.38 19.25 -2.28
C LYS A 356 -10.09 18.09 -1.58
N LEU A 357 -9.73 16.86 -1.90
CA LEU A 357 -10.30 15.67 -1.30
C LEU A 357 -9.99 15.59 0.19
N ILE A 358 -8.74 15.79 0.61
CA ILE A 358 -8.38 15.75 2.05
C ILE A 358 -9.01 16.92 2.82
N ALA A 359 -9.15 18.09 2.22
CA ALA A 359 -9.85 19.22 2.83
C ALA A 359 -11.32 18.87 3.12
N ALA A 360 -12.06 18.38 2.11
CA ALA A 360 -13.45 17.98 2.24
C ALA A 360 -13.62 16.78 3.21
N TRP A 361 -12.67 15.85 3.23
CA TRP A 361 -12.68 14.72 4.16
C TRP A 361 -12.55 15.17 5.61
N ARG A 362 -11.69 16.17 5.89
CA ARG A 362 -11.52 16.76 7.22
C ARG A 362 -12.79 17.48 7.67
N GLU A 363 -13.39 18.33 6.82
CA GLU A 363 -14.64 19.04 7.12
C GLU A 363 -15.77 18.07 7.50
N ARG A 364 -15.87 16.93 6.79
CA ARG A 364 -16.84 15.89 7.12
C ARG A 364 -16.60 15.29 8.51
N ALA A 365 -15.34 14.99 8.87
CA ALA A 365 -15.01 14.44 10.18
C ALA A 365 -15.36 15.42 11.31
N GLU A 366 -15.09 16.70 11.13
CA GLU A 366 -15.46 17.78 12.07
C GLU A 366 -16.98 17.90 12.24
N ALA A 367 -17.73 17.85 11.13
CA ALA A 367 -19.20 17.89 11.16
C ALA A 367 -19.77 16.66 11.89
N SER A 368 -19.24 15.47 11.67
CA SER A 368 -19.68 14.24 12.35
C SER A 368 -19.38 14.28 13.86
N ALA A 369 -18.22 14.81 14.26
CA ALA A 369 -17.86 14.98 15.66
C ALA A 369 -18.78 16.00 16.36
N ALA A 370 -19.15 17.10 15.70
CA ALA A 370 -20.06 18.10 16.24
C ALA A 370 -21.47 17.55 16.50
N VAL A 371 -21.97 16.66 15.63
CA VAL A 371 -23.27 15.99 15.80
C VAL A 371 -23.25 14.97 16.94
N ALA A 372 -22.12 14.31 17.20
CA ALA A 372 -22.02 13.31 18.28
C ALA A 372 -21.93 13.94 19.69
N VAL A 373 -21.64 15.22 19.81
CA VAL A 373 -21.50 15.96 21.09
C VAL A 373 -22.76 16.74 21.44
N GLY A 374 -23.70 16.97 20.50
CA GLY A 374 -24.98 17.68 20.70
C GLY A 374 -26.14 16.70 20.93
#